data_8e17d1779ad3b5a147e9766231ee242e
#
_entry.id   8e17d1779ad3b5a147e9766231ee242e
#
_cell.length_a   1.000
_cell.length_b   1.000
_cell.length_c   1.000
_cell.angle_alpha   90.00
_cell.angle_beta   90.00
_cell.angle_gamma   90.00
#
_symmetry.space_group_name_H-M   'P 1'
#
loop_
_entity.id
_entity.type
_entity.pdbx_description
1 polymer ?
#
loop_
_entity_poly.entity_id
_entity_poly.type
_entity_poly.pdbx_seq_one_letter_code
_entity_poly.pdbx_strand_id
1 'polypeptide(L)'
;VTKYVRVGDSQIIYPLSDSAYDTLTKDTYNDLRHREVFWGSLDDAARIDITLEGETHTLVSEKEKDGTLSWYFAEDISAETEETSEAAGETAVSNETDTVEAPDSVDLTDFTDALAALSADSFTEDMPTGKEELHLALTLNREDVQTVDMIFYRQDGTNCLAVVDGKPVSYVSRASVMKLVEAVQAFVL
;
A
#
# COMPACT_ATOMS: atom_id res chain seq x y z
N VAL A 1 -46.10 -0.83 -13.36
CA VAL A 1 -46.07 -1.77 -12.23
C VAL A 1 -45.30 -1.09 -11.11
N THR A 2 -45.95 -0.93 -9.93
CA THR A 2 -45.26 -0.34 -8.78
C THR A 2 -44.25 -1.34 -8.22
N LYS A 3 -43.02 -0.90 -8.03
CA LYS A 3 -41.90 -1.69 -7.52
C LYS A 3 -41.71 -1.39 -6.03
N TYR A 4 -41.32 -2.38 -5.25
CA TYR A 4 -41.11 -2.26 -3.82
C TYR A 4 -39.80 -2.92 -3.42
N VAL A 5 -39.16 -2.41 -2.37
CA VAL A 5 -37.98 -3.00 -1.76
C VAL A 5 -38.21 -3.28 -0.28
N ARG A 6 -37.61 -4.36 0.20
CA ARG A 6 -37.51 -4.72 1.61
C ARG A 6 -36.05 -4.89 1.99
N VAL A 7 -35.66 -4.35 3.12
CA VAL A 7 -34.26 -4.48 3.60
C VAL A 7 -34.20 -5.62 4.62
N GLY A 8 -33.45 -6.66 4.29
CA GLY A 8 -33.28 -7.86 5.11
C GLY A 8 -34.62 -8.49 5.48
N ASP A 9 -34.80 -8.87 6.75
CA ASP A 9 -35.99 -9.49 7.29
C ASP A 9 -37.05 -8.48 7.85
N SER A 10 -36.83 -7.19 7.58
CA SER A 10 -37.78 -6.14 7.96
C SER A 10 -39.16 -6.40 7.35
N GLN A 11 -40.22 -6.17 8.12
CA GLN A 11 -41.59 -6.21 7.61
C GLN A 11 -42.00 -4.92 6.91
N ILE A 12 -41.13 -3.91 6.89
CA ILE A 12 -41.42 -2.63 6.25
C ILE A 12 -41.05 -2.74 4.76
N ILE A 13 -41.99 -2.34 3.93
CA ILE A 13 -41.87 -2.33 2.48
C ILE A 13 -41.86 -0.88 2.01
N TYR A 14 -40.90 -0.51 1.21
CA TYR A 14 -40.76 0.84 0.67
C TYR A 14 -41.09 0.84 -0.82
N PRO A 15 -41.94 1.79 -1.29
CA PRO A 15 -42.15 1.97 -2.72
C PRO A 15 -40.83 2.46 -3.36
N LEU A 16 -40.50 1.92 -4.53
CA LEU A 16 -39.31 2.24 -5.27
C LEU A 16 -39.68 2.95 -6.57
N SER A 17 -39.02 4.06 -6.87
CA SER A 17 -39.14 4.70 -8.19
C SER A 17 -38.53 3.81 -9.27
N ASP A 18 -38.97 3.98 -10.53
CA ASP A 18 -38.40 3.21 -11.65
C ASP A 18 -36.90 3.48 -11.79
N SER A 19 -36.46 4.72 -11.61
CA SER A 19 -35.04 5.08 -11.65
C SER A 19 -34.23 4.40 -10.56
N ALA A 20 -34.72 4.40 -9.30
CA ALA A 20 -34.05 3.73 -8.19
C ALA A 20 -34.01 2.20 -8.36
N TYR A 21 -35.09 1.62 -8.90
CA TYR A 21 -35.11 0.20 -9.24
C TYR A 21 -34.09 -0.15 -10.32
N ASP A 22 -34.01 0.67 -11.36
CA ASP A 22 -33.06 0.47 -12.45
C ASP A 22 -31.62 0.56 -11.95
N THR A 23 -31.28 1.52 -11.09
CA THR A 23 -29.96 1.61 -10.45
C THR A 23 -29.65 0.35 -9.65
N LEU A 24 -30.59 -0.08 -8.77
CA LEU A 24 -30.38 -1.26 -7.90
C LEU A 24 -30.32 -2.60 -8.64
N THR A 25 -30.86 -2.69 -9.86
CA THR A 25 -30.98 -3.95 -10.61
C THR A 25 -30.09 -4.04 -11.86
N LYS A 26 -29.60 -2.91 -12.34
CA LYS A 26 -28.70 -2.85 -13.50
C LYS A 26 -27.24 -2.78 -13.12
N ASP A 27 -26.94 -2.19 -11.94
CA ASP A 27 -25.57 -2.12 -11.47
C ASP A 27 -25.08 -3.52 -11.09
N THR A 28 -23.93 -3.87 -11.61
CA THR A 28 -23.23 -5.11 -11.26
C THR A 28 -22.42 -4.91 -9.98
N TYR A 29 -21.92 -6.00 -9.39
CA TYR A 29 -21.00 -5.93 -8.26
C TYR A 29 -19.78 -5.03 -8.59
N ASN A 30 -19.28 -5.08 -9.81
CA ASN A 30 -18.15 -4.28 -10.24
C ASN A 30 -18.46 -2.78 -10.36
N ASP A 31 -19.72 -2.40 -10.62
CA ASP A 31 -20.14 -0.99 -10.64
C ASP A 31 -20.17 -0.37 -9.23
N LEU A 32 -20.31 -1.22 -8.21
CA LEU A 32 -20.40 -0.82 -6.81
C LEU A 32 -19.07 -0.98 -6.03
N ARG A 33 -18.05 -1.57 -6.65
CA ARG A 33 -16.73 -1.75 -6.01
C ARG A 33 -15.99 -0.41 -5.91
N HIS A 34 -15.23 -0.27 -4.83
CA HIS A 34 -14.22 0.78 -4.74
C HIS A 34 -13.20 0.65 -5.88
N ARG A 35 -12.84 1.77 -6.46
CA ARG A 35 -11.87 1.81 -7.55
C ARG A 35 -10.45 2.03 -7.05
N GLU A 36 -10.26 2.49 -5.82
CA GLU A 36 -8.94 2.57 -5.21
C GLU A 36 -8.34 1.16 -5.10
N VAL A 37 -7.10 1.00 -5.57
CA VAL A 37 -6.38 -0.28 -5.50
C VAL A 37 -5.91 -0.53 -4.07
N PHE A 38 -5.43 0.50 -3.40
CA PHE A 38 -5.11 0.48 -1.98
C PHE A 38 -6.09 1.37 -1.20
N TRP A 39 -6.89 0.73 -0.36
CA TRP A 39 -7.84 1.42 0.50
C TRP A 39 -7.37 1.38 1.95
N GLY A 40 -6.33 2.14 2.23
CA GLY A 40 -5.71 2.24 3.55
C GLY A 40 -4.97 3.57 3.71
N SER A 41 -4.38 3.78 4.88
CA SER A 41 -3.44 4.86 5.12
C SER A 41 -2.08 4.29 5.45
N LEU A 42 -1.02 4.92 4.96
CA LEU A 42 0.35 4.58 5.37
C LEU A 42 0.60 4.94 6.85
N ASP A 43 -0.23 5.78 7.45
CA ASP A 43 -0.17 6.05 8.90
C ASP A 43 -0.46 4.81 9.75
N ASP A 44 -1.16 3.83 9.17
CA ASP A 44 -1.44 2.54 9.80
C ASP A 44 -0.38 1.48 9.48
N ALA A 45 0.60 1.78 8.62
CA ALA A 45 1.60 0.81 8.21
C ALA A 45 2.83 0.83 9.14
N ALA A 46 3.29 -0.37 9.52
CA ALA A 46 4.50 -0.56 10.30
C ALA A 46 5.72 -0.83 9.42
N ARG A 47 5.50 -1.42 8.25
CA ARG A 47 6.56 -1.85 7.34
C ARG A 47 6.08 -1.84 5.90
N ILE A 48 6.95 -1.48 4.99
CA ILE A 48 6.75 -1.56 3.55
C ILE A 48 7.94 -2.30 2.94
N ASP A 49 7.68 -3.42 2.28
CA ASP A 49 8.65 -4.09 1.42
C ASP A 49 8.34 -3.73 -0.03
N ILE A 50 9.31 -3.17 -0.72
CA ILE A 50 9.19 -2.69 -2.10
C ILE A 50 10.16 -3.49 -2.95
N THR A 51 9.63 -4.27 -3.90
CA THR A 51 10.47 -4.96 -4.89
C THR A 51 10.36 -4.27 -6.23
N LEU A 52 11.49 -3.75 -6.70
CA LEU A 52 11.63 -3.09 -7.98
C LEU A 52 12.81 -3.70 -8.73
N GLU A 53 12.60 -4.13 -9.98
CA GLU A 53 13.62 -4.74 -10.85
C GLU A 53 14.34 -5.96 -10.25
N GLY A 54 13.73 -6.60 -9.25
CA GLY A 54 14.27 -7.78 -8.56
C GLY A 54 15.07 -7.46 -7.30
N GLU A 55 15.21 -6.20 -6.94
CA GLU A 55 15.78 -5.74 -5.67
C GLU A 55 14.66 -5.38 -4.70
N THR A 56 14.82 -5.76 -3.44
CA THR A 56 13.81 -5.49 -2.39
C THR A 56 14.39 -4.51 -1.39
N HIS A 57 13.69 -3.41 -1.19
CA HIS A 57 13.98 -2.40 -0.19
C HIS A 57 12.93 -2.48 0.90
N THR A 58 13.36 -2.48 2.15
CA THR A 58 12.46 -2.55 3.31
C THR A 58 12.50 -1.23 4.05
N LEU A 59 11.32 -0.64 4.24
CA LEU A 59 11.12 0.53 5.08
C LEU A 59 10.35 0.13 6.32
N VAL A 60 10.70 0.70 7.46
CA VAL A 60 10.01 0.55 8.74
C VAL A 60 9.59 1.91 9.26
N SER A 61 8.43 1.96 9.90
CA SER A 61 7.94 3.19 10.50
C SER A 61 8.25 3.24 11.98
N GLU A 62 8.70 4.39 12.46
CA GLU A 62 8.85 4.69 13.87
C GLU A 62 7.98 5.89 14.26
N LYS A 63 7.38 5.80 15.43
CA LYS A 63 6.56 6.88 15.96
C LYS A 63 7.42 7.79 16.84
N GLU A 64 7.61 9.02 16.39
CA GLU A 64 8.35 10.03 17.09
C GLU A 64 7.66 10.46 18.41
N LYS A 65 8.42 11.11 19.30
CA LYS A 65 7.91 11.57 20.60
C LYS A 65 6.75 12.57 20.50
N ASP A 66 6.68 13.30 19.40
CA ASP A 66 5.60 14.24 19.11
C ASP A 66 4.37 13.59 18.47
N GLY A 67 4.47 12.28 18.15
CA GLY A 67 3.43 11.48 17.52
C GLY A 67 3.50 11.43 16.00
N THR A 68 4.45 12.10 15.38
CA THR A 68 4.73 12.03 13.94
C THR A 68 5.26 10.64 13.57
N LEU A 69 4.91 10.15 12.40
CA LEU A 69 5.42 8.90 11.85
C LEU A 69 6.59 9.21 10.91
N SER A 70 7.75 8.66 11.21
CA SER A 70 8.95 8.75 10.38
C SER A 70 9.29 7.40 9.79
N TRP A 71 9.83 7.39 8.58
CA TRP A 71 10.17 6.18 7.84
C TRP A 71 11.68 6.07 7.65
N TYR A 72 12.21 4.86 7.80
CA TYR A 72 13.65 4.58 7.73
C TYR A 72 13.88 3.29 6.95
N PHE A 73 15.04 3.17 6.31
CA PHE A 73 15.44 1.86 5.79
C PHE A 73 15.77 0.91 6.95
N ALA A 74 15.31 -0.34 6.85
CA ALA A 74 15.53 -1.35 7.90
C ALA A 74 17.02 -1.68 8.10
N GLU A 75 17.83 -1.52 7.07
CA GLU A 75 19.27 -1.73 7.09
C GLU A 75 19.98 -0.71 8.01
N ASP A 76 19.55 0.55 7.95
CA ASP A 76 20.14 1.64 8.73
C ASP A 76 19.88 1.48 10.22
N ILE A 77 18.66 1.03 10.59
CA ILE A 77 18.30 0.76 12.01
C ILE A 77 19.00 -0.48 12.54
N SER A 78 19.23 -1.49 11.70
CA SER A 78 19.91 -2.73 12.10
C SER A 78 21.38 -2.50 12.44
N ALA A 79 22.05 -1.58 11.74
CA ALA A 79 23.45 -1.23 11.97
C ALA A 79 23.67 -0.62 13.37
N GLU A 80 22.73 0.21 13.86
CA GLU A 80 22.83 0.82 15.18
C GLU A 80 22.67 -0.19 16.33
N THR A 81 21.92 -1.28 16.12
CA THR A 81 21.65 -2.27 17.16
C THR A 81 22.84 -3.23 17.37
N GLU A 82 23.67 -3.47 16.35
CA GLU A 82 24.84 -4.35 16.47
C GLU A 82 26.01 -3.68 17.16
N GLU A 83 26.21 -2.36 17.02
CA GLU A 83 27.28 -1.63 17.71
C GLU A 83 27.08 -1.51 19.21
N THR A 84 25.85 -1.60 19.72
CA THR A 84 25.55 -1.52 21.16
C THR A 84 25.70 -2.84 21.92
N SER A 85 25.88 -3.99 21.25
CA SER A 85 25.89 -5.31 21.94
C SER A 85 27.30 -5.88 22.24
N GLU A 86 28.39 -5.30 21.78
CA GLU A 86 29.75 -5.82 21.99
C GLU A 86 30.57 -5.12 23.10
N ALA A 87 30.05 -4.13 23.83
CA ALA A 87 30.78 -3.42 24.87
C ALA A 87 30.38 -3.80 26.28
N ALA A 88 30.58 -5.08 26.68
CA ALA A 88 30.62 -5.50 28.07
C ALA A 88 31.97 -6.11 28.41
N GLY A 89 33.00 -5.27 28.56
CA GLY A 89 34.35 -5.69 29.03
C GLY A 89 35.22 -4.47 29.32
N GLU A 90 35.27 -4.09 30.59
CA GLU A 90 36.18 -3.24 31.36
C GLU A 90 37.26 -2.37 30.67
N THR A 91 37.24 -1.12 31.02
CA THR A 91 38.30 -0.19 31.47
C THR A 91 38.77 0.92 30.53
N ALA A 92 38.56 2.15 31.04
CA ALA A 92 39.37 3.38 30.91
C ALA A 92 39.09 4.34 29.74
N VAL A 93 38.32 5.39 30.10
CA VAL A 93 38.57 6.82 29.82
C VAL A 93 39.25 7.19 28.51
N SER A 94 38.45 7.60 27.53
CA SER A 94 38.69 8.78 26.71
C SER A 94 37.37 9.34 26.23
N ASN A 95 37.11 10.62 26.57
CA ASN A 95 36.02 11.42 26.04
C ASN A 95 36.25 11.65 24.55
N GLU A 96 35.61 10.86 23.71
CA GLU A 96 35.20 11.26 22.38
C GLU A 96 33.70 10.96 22.30
N THR A 97 32.90 12.01 22.27
CA THR A 97 31.47 11.94 22.00
C THR A 97 31.35 11.66 20.51
N ASP A 98 31.44 10.38 20.12
CA ASP A 98 30.91 9.94 18.84
C ASP A 98 29.40 10.14 18.92
N THR A 99 28.97 11.25 18.34
CA THR A 99 27.56 11.48 18.06
C THR A 99 27.21 10.52 16.93
N VAL A 100 26.65 9.34 17.27
CA VAL A 100 25.99 8.50 16.29
C VAL A 100 24.89 9.38 15.68
N GLU A 101 25.06 9.80 14.43
CA GLU A 101 24.02 10.53 13.71
C GLU A 101 22.84 9.58 13.55
N ALA A 102 21.66 10.01 14.03
CA ALA A 102 20.43 9.26 13.83
C ALA A 102 20.20 9.04 12.32
N PRO A 103 19.69 7.86 11.91
CA PRO A 103 19.46 7.58 10.50
C PRO A 103 18.56 8.65 9.87
N ASP A 104 18.85 9.01 8.64
CA ASP A 104 18.04 9.98 7.90
C ASP A 104 16.66 9.38 7.57
N SER A 105 15.61 10.12 7.92
CA SER A 105 14.24 9.71 7.59
C SER A 105 13.96 9.84 6.10
N VAL A 106 13.22 8.88 5.57
CA VAL A 106 12.80 8.84 4.16
C VAL A 106 11.50 9.63 3.98
N ASP A 107 11.48 10.58 3.04
CA ASP A 107 10.26 11.29 2.66
C ASP A 107 9.42 10.42 1.70
N LEU A 108 8.28 9.97 2.15
CA LEU A 108 7.33 9.16 1.38
C LEU A 108 6.14 9.96 0.82
N THR A 109 6.20 11.29 0.79
CA THR A 109 5.08 12.14 0.34
C THR A 109 4.66 11.78 -1.09
N ASP A 110 5.59 11.80 -2.04
CA ASP A 110 5.30 11.51 -3.44
C ASP A 110 4.84 10.05 -3.65
N PHE A 111 5.41 9.12 -2.88
CA PHE A 111 4.99 7.71 -2.89
C PHE A 111 3.55 7.55 -2.38
N THR A 112 3.21 8.20 -1.28
CA THR A 112 1.86 8.17 -0.69
C THR A 112 0.83 8.74 -1.66
N ASP A 113 1.13 9.87 -2.27
CA ASP A 113 0.26 10.53 -3.25
C ASP A 113 0.07 9.65 -4.51
N ALA A 114 1.15 9.06 -5.02
CA ALA A 114 1.10 8.18 -6.17
C ALA A 114 0.32 6.89 -5.89
N LEU A 115 0.50 6.30 -4.69
CA LEU A 115 -0.24 5.11 -4.25
C LEU A 115 -1.73 5.40 -4.10
N ALA A 116 -2.10 6.51 -3.47
CA ALA A 116 -3.48 6.94 -3.31
C ALA A 116 -4.17 7.29 -4.63
N ALA A 117 -3.41 7.73 -5.64
CA ALA A 117 -3.92 8.04 -6.97
C ALA A 117 -4.17 6.79 -7.85
N LEU A 118 -3.75 5.59 -7.41
CA LEU A 118 -3.99 4.35 -8.16
C LEU A 118 -5.48 3.99 -8.13
N SER A 119 -6.07 3.98 -9.31
CA SER A 119 -7.49 3.66 -9.50
C SER A 119 -7.68 2.59 -10.56
N ALA A 120 -8.61 1.69 -10.33
CA ALA A 120 -9.04 0.67 -11.28
C ALA A 120 -9.76 1.33 -12.46
N ASP A 121 -9.26 1.14 -13.66
CA ASP A 121 -9.95 1.50 -14.90
C ASP A 121 -11.09 0.50 -15.16
N SER A 122 -10.82 -0.78 -14.95
CA SER A 122 -11.81 -1.86 -15.02
C SER A 122 -11.38 -3.03 -14.13
N PHE A 123 -12.36 -3.82 -13.68
CA PHE A 123 -12.11 -5.03 -12.90
C PHE A 123 -11.96 -6.24 -13.81
N THR A 124 -11.09 -7.19 -13.42
CA THR A 124 -10.81 -8.40 -14.17
C THR A 124 -10.44 -9.55 -13.25
N GLU A 125 -10.57 -10.77 -13.76
CA GLU A 125 -10.07 -12.00 -13.16
C GLU A 125 -8.97 -12.64 -14.03
N ASP A 126 -8.48 -11.92 -15.03
CA ASP A 126 -7.44 -12.40 -15.92
C ASP A 126 -6.14 -12.64 -15.16
N MET A 127 -5.47 -13.74 -15.48
CA MET A 127 -4.18 -14.07 -14.85
C MET A 127 -3.05 -13.20 -15.45
N PRO A 128 -2.06 -12.81 -14.64
CA PRO A 128 -0.92 -12.04 -15.13
C PRO A 128 -0.10 -12.85 -16.14
N THR A 129 0.24 -12.22 -17.26
CA THR A 129 1.07 -12.81 -18.32
C THR A 129 2.31 -11.98 -18.63
N GLY A 130 2.36 -10.75 -18.14
CA GLY A 130 3.44 -9.81 -18.38
C GLY A 130 4.52 -9.83 -17.30
N LYS A 131 5.51 -8.94 -17.50
CA LYS A 131 6.57 -8.72 -16.51
C LYS A 131 6.02 -7.97 -15.31
N GLU A 132 6.47 -8.33 -14.12
CA GLU A 132 6.28 -7.57 -12.90
C GLU A 132 7.01 -6.21 -13.03
N GLU A 133 6.31 -5.12 -12.81
CA GLU A 133 6.87 -3.76 -12.82
C GLU A 133 7.11 -3.25 -11.41
N LEU A 134 6.26 -3.63 -10.45
CA LEU A 134 6.40 -3.25 -9.05
C LEU A 134 5.67 -4.25 -8.16
N HIS A 135 6.26 -4.58 -7.01
CA HIS A 135 5.65 -5.34 -5.94
C HIS A 135 5.76 -4.57 -4.63
N LEU A 136 4.64 -4.44 -3.93
CA LEU A 136 4.52 -3.77 -2.64
C LEU A 136 3.87 -4.73 -1.65
N ALA A 137 4.54 -4.98 -0.52
CA ALA A 137 3.95 -5.67 0.61
C ALA A 137 3.93 -4.73 1.83
N LEU A 138 2.74 -4.37 2.28
CA LEU A 138 2.53 -3.48 3.43
C LEU A 138 2.12 -4.30 4.64
N THR A 139 2.82 -4.14 5.75
CA THR A 139 2.41 -4.69 7.05
C THR A 139 1.72 -3.59 7.83
N LEU A 140 0.47 -3.82 8.21
CA LEU A 140 -0.38 -2.83 8.88
C LEU A 140 -0.46 -3.11 10.39
N ASN A 141 -0.54 -2.04 11.18
CA ASN A 141 -0.79 -2.08 12.62
C ASN A 141 -2.30 -2.25 12.92
N ARG A 142 -2.92 -3.28 12.32
CA ARG A 142 -4.35 -3.59 12.49
C ARG A 142 -4.52 -5.03 12.95
N GLU A 143 -5.58 -5.28 13.73
CA GLU A 143 -5.90 -6.62 14.24
C GLU A 143 -6.51 -7.52 13.16
N ASP A 144 -7.25 -6.95 12.22
CA ASP A 144 -8.06 -7.66 11.22
C ASP A 144 -7.34 -7.86 9.88
N VAL A 145 -6.48 -6.92 9.47
CA VAL A 145 -5.69 -6.98 8.24
C VAL A 145 -4.24 -6.66 8.56
N GLN A 146 -3.41 -7.69 8.63
CA GLN A 146 -1.99 -7.53 9.00
C GLN A 146 -1.10 -7.22 7.79
N THR A 147 -1.43 -7.74 6.61
CA THR A 147 -0.61 -7.55 5.41
C THR A 147 -1.51 -7.28 4.21
N VAL A 148 -1.06 -6.39 3.34
CA VAL A 148 -1.62 -6.16 2.01
C VAL A 148 -0.51 -6.34 0.99
N ASP A 149 -0.67 -7.31 0.12
CA ASP A 149 0.29 -7.66 -0.93
C ASP A 149 -0.24 -7.18 -2.29
N MET A 150 0.50 -6.32 -2.98
CA MET A 150 0.09 -5.73 -4.26
C MET A 150 1.19 -5.89 -5.30
N ILE A 151 0.88 -6.55 -6.41
CA ILE A 151 1.81 -6.74 -7.51
C ILE A 151 1.21 -6.14 -8.78
N PHE A 152 1.99 -5.36 -9.49
CA PHE A 152 1.61 -4.73 -10.74
C PHE A 152 2.35 -5.37 -11.90
N TYR A 153 1.61 -6.08 -12.74
CA TYR A 153 2.16 -6.75 -13.93
C TYR A 153 1.85 -5.92 -15.18
N ARG A 154 2.86 -5.70 -16.02
CA ARG A 154 2.64 -5.05 -17.31
C ARG A 154 1.75 -5.91 -18.19
N GLN A 155 0.57 -5.40 -18.54
CA GLN A 155 -0.36 -6.09 -19.44
C GLN A 155 -0.10 -5.69 -20.88
N ASP A 156 0.02 -4.38 -21.15
CA ASP A 156 0.29 -3.83 -22.47
C ASP A 156 1.04 -2.48 -22.37
N GLY A 157 1.01 -1.68 -23.42
CA GLY A 157 1.66 -0.36 -23.45
C GLY A 157 1.00 0.68 -22.56
N THR A 158 -0.27 0.50 -22.19
CA THR A 158 -1.11 1.48 -21.50
C THR A 158 -1.63 1.00 -20.15
N ASN A 159 -1.70 -0.31 -19.92
CA ASN A 159 -2.30 -0.92 -18.74
C ASN A 159 -1.36 -1.84 -18.01
N CYS A 160 -1.47 -1.85 -16.68
CA CYS A 160 -0.96 -2.87 -15.80
C CYS A 160 -2.13 -3.66 -15.18
N LEU A 161 -1.90 -4.93 -14.89
CA LEU A 161 -2.79 -5.76 -14.09
C LEU A 161 -2.37 -5.65 -12.62
N ALA A 162 -3.28 -5.22 -11.77
CA ALA A 162 -3.10 -5.22 -10.33
C ALA A 162 -3.58 -6.56 -9.74
N VAL A 163 -2.68 -7.21 -9.03
CA VAL A 163 -2.95 -8.42 -8.23
C VAL A 163 -2.84 -8.02 -6.77
N VAL A 164 -3.89 -8.26 -5.98
CA VAL A 164 -3.94 -7.93 -4.55
C VAL A 164 -4.18 -9.22 -3.78
N ASP A 165 -3.35 -9.50 -2.78
CA ASP A 165 -3.38 -10.71 -1.97
C ASP A 165 -3.46 -12.00 -2.82
N GLY A 166 -2.65 -12.03 -3.88
CA GLY A 166 -2.56 -13.15 -4.82
C GLY A 166 -3.75 -13.31 -5.76
N LYS A 167 -4.68 -12.34 -5.80
CA LYS A 167 -5.86 -12.38 -6.68
C LYS A 167 -5.79 -11.25 -7.70
N PRO A 168 -5.98 -11.53 -9.00
CA PRO A 168 -6.17 -10.48 -9.99
C PRO A 168 -7.44 -9.69 -9.64
N VAL A 169 -7.33 -8.36 -9.69
CA VAL A 169 -8.41 -7.47 -9.26
C VAL A 169 -8.83 -6.52 -10.36
N SER A 170 -7.88 -5.83 -10.98
CA SER A 170 -8.20 -4.75 -11.89
C SER A 170 -7.07 -4.44 -12.87
N TYR A 171 -7.46 -3.82 -13.98
CA TYR A 171 -6.53 -3.07 -14.81
C TYR A 171 -6.41 -1.65 -14.26
N VAL A 172 -5.19 -1.15 -14.23
CA VAL A 172 -4.83 0.21 -13.81
C VAL A 172 -4.00 0.86 -14.90
N SER A 173 -4.07 2.19 -14.99
CA SER A 173 -3.24 2.94 -15.93
C SER A 173 -1.75 2.65 -15.67
N ARG A 174 -1.02 2.22 -16.70
CA ARG A 174 0.43 2.02 -16.60
C ARG A 174 1.15 3.34 -16.28
N ALA A 175 0.64 4.47 -16.76
CA ALA A 175 1.21 5.77 -16.44
C ALA A 175 1.14 6.08 -14.93
N SER A 176 0.07 5.66 -14.24
CA SER A 176 -0.05 5.80 -12.79
C SER A 176 0.91 4.87 -12.04
N VAL A 177 1.06 3.62 -12.50
CA VAL A 177 2.06 2.69 -11.94
C VAL A 177 3.47 3.22 -12.13
N MET A 178 3.80 3.79 -13.29
CA MET A 178 5.14 4.37 -13.53
C MET A 178 5.43 5.59 -12.64
N LYS A 179 4.43 6.41 -12.31
CA LYS A 179 4.60 7.50 -11.32
C LYS A 179 4.94 6.94 -9.95
N LEU A 180 4.30 5.83 -9.55
CA LEU A 180 4.62 5.17 -8.30
C LEU A 180 6.04 4.59 -8.32
N VAL A 181 6.46 3.99 -9.45
CA VAL A 181 7.85 3.53 -9.65
C VAL A 181 8.84 4.70 -9.56
N GLU A 182 8.54 5.83 -10.21
CA GLU A 182 9.39 7.04 -10.14
C GLU A 182 9.50 7.56 -8.70
N ALA A 183 8.40 7.55 -7.94
CA ALA A 183 8.41 7.94 -6.53
C ALA A 183 9.26 6.99 -5.67
N VAL A 184 9.21 5.66 -5.94
CA VAL A 184 10.08 4.68 -5.29
C VAL A 184 11.55 4.95 -5.63
N GLN A 185 11.87 5.14 -6.91
CA GLN A 185 13.24 5.41 -7.36
C GLN A 185 13.85 6.66 -6.74
N ALA A 186 13.02 7.66 -6.38
CA ALA A 186 13.49 8.90 -5.79
C ALA A 186 14.13 8.73 -4.40
N PHE A 187 13.80 7.65 -3.67
CA PHE A 187 14.36 7.39 -2.35
C PHE A 187 15.19 6.11 -2.25
N VAL A 188 15.17 5.23 -3.28
CA VAL A 188 16.00 4.00 -3.26
C VAL A 188 17.25 4.11 -4.14
N LEU A 189 17.35 5.10 -5.04
CA LEU A 189 18.48 5.34 -5.95
C LEU A 189 19.21 6.64 -5.61
#